data_9ea53c2f80eafce643486b847a762f84
#
_entry.id   9ea53c2f80eafce643486b847a762f84
#
_cell.length_a   1.000
_cell.length_b   1.000
_cell.length_c   1.000
_cell.angle_alpha   90.00
_cell.angle_beta   90.00
_cell.angle_gamma   90.00
#
_symmetry.space_group_name_H-M   'P 1'
#
loop_
_entity.id
_entity.type
_entity.pdbx_description
1 polymer ?
#
loop_
_entity_poly.entity_id
_entity_poly.type
_entity_poly.pdbx_seq_one_letter_code
_entity_poly.pdbx_strand_id
1 'polypeptide(L)'
;MRRREFITLVGSGLLALVFFVGLAIFRANAQERTWRLGFLTPGAADAGTPGNVRETTLRVLADRGFSEGRNLTYFSAAAEGDLSRLPQLAKMLVEARVDVIIAVGTVAARAALTASTGTPIVLSFAAEDPVKTGLAASLAHPGGSVTGIFFRAIETDAKRLELLSEALPTGRKFGFLAAPTLEAQRSEILARTAATLGVSLTTRIVESPAGYAGAFDAFRADGAAGVLIMGSTIFSGDAPLFSQLATERGMATICEWDYMARAGCTLGFGPDLVGLRRLTGDYVARIFNGANPAELPIQLPDRFTLAANLRVADKLKLQLPTVFLARADEVIE
;
A
#
# COMPACT_ATOMS: atom_id res chain seq x y z
N MET A 1 32.68 -28.19 63.73
CA MET A 1 31.61 -28.37 62.72
C MET A 1 31.14 -29.81 62.72
N ARG A 2 29.86 -30.06 63.01
CA ARG A 2 29.30 -31.40 63.14
C ARG A 2 29.03 -31.96 61.73
N ARG A 3 29.38 -33.22 61.49
CA ARG A 3 29.22 -33.94 60.22
C ARG A 3 27.83 -33.72 59.51
N ARG A 4 26.80 -33.43 60.29
CA ARG A 4 25.45 -33.17 59.81
C ARG A 4 25.30 -31.82 59.10
N GLU A 5 26.02 -30.78 59.47
CA GLU A 5 25.95 -29.44 58.86
C GLU A 5 26.67 -29.40 57.52
N PHE A 6 27.71 -30.21 57.34
CA PHE A 6 28.42 -30.32 56.05
C PHE A 6 27.60 -31.02 54.95
N ILE A 7 26.83 -32.03 55.33
CA ILE A 7 25.96 -32.76 54.38
C ILE A 7 24.78 -31.89 53.96
N THR A 8 24.23 -31.05 54.83
CA THR A 8 23.14 -30.13 54.46
C THR A 8 23.61 -29.00 53.55
N LEU A 9 24.80 -28.45 53.73
CA LEU A 9 25.36 -27.37 52.90
C LEU A 9 25.72 -27.89 51.48
N VAL A 10 26.28 -29.10 51.35
CA VAL A 10 26.62 -29.69 50.06
C VAL A 10 25.37 -30.12 49.28
N GLY A 11 24.34 -30.65 49.98
CA GLY A 11 23.08 -31.03 49.36
C GLY A 11 22.29 -29.84 48.82
N SER A 12 22.26 -28.71 49.52
CA SER A 12 21.58 -27.49 49.08
C SER A 12 22.28 -26.81 47.91
N GLY A 13 23.61 -26.87 47.84
CA GLY A 13 24.39 -26.34 46.75
C GLY A 13 24.23 -27.15 45.45
N LEU A 14 24.16 -28.48 45.56
CA LEU A 14 23.94 -29.33 44.38
C LEU A 14 22.52 -29.20 43.80
N LEU A 15 21.48 -29.08 44.66
CA LEU A 15 20.11 -28.84 44.20
C LEU A 15 19.95 -27.47 43.51
N ALA A 16 20.58 -26.40 44.04
CA ALA A 16 20.56 -25.09 43.40
C ALA A 16 21.29 -25.09 42.06
N LEU A 17 22.42 -25.79 41.94
CA LEU A 17 23.17 -25.90 40.69
C LEU A 17 22.38 -26.66 39.61
N VAL A 18 21.72 -27.77 39.98
CA VAL A 18 20.88 -28.55 39.07
C VAL A 18 19.66 -27.74 38.60
N PHE A 19 19.07 -26.93 39.49
CA PHE A 19 17.95 -26.08 39.15
C PHE A 19 18.39 -24.93 38.20
N PHE A 20 19.54 -24.29 38.43
CA PHE A 20 20.09 -23.27 37.57
C PHE A 20 20.55 -23.82 36.20
N VAL A 21 21.18 -24.97 36.16
CA VAL A 21 21.59 -25.67 34.93
C VAL A 21 20.35 -26.15 34.17
N GLY A 22 19.34 -26.68 34.86
CA GLY A 22 18.06 -27.08 34.27
C GLY A 22 17.31 -25.90 33.63
N LEU A 23 17.26 -24.75 34.31
CA LEU A 23 16.65 -23.52 33.77
C LEU A 23 17.43 -22.94 32.58
N ALA A 24 18.77 -23.06 32.59
CA ALA A 24 19.61 -22.61 31.48
C ALA A 24 19.47 -23.52 30.25
N ILE A 25 19.37 -24.86 30.47
CA ILE A 25 19.14 -25.81 29.38
C ILE A 25 17.70 -25.70 28.83
N PHE A 26 16.69 -25.41 29.67
CA PHE A 26 15.33 -25.17 29.20
C PHE A 26 15.22 -23.86 28.36
N ARG A 27 16.01 -22.83 28.69
CA ARG A 27 16.11 -21.59 27.86
C ARG A 27 16.92 -21.80 26.58
N ALA A 28 17.91 -22.69 26.57
CA ALA A 28 18.76 -22.96 25.42
C ALA A 28 18.06 -23.86 24.35
N ASN A 29 17.00 -24.58 24.72
CA ASN A 29 16.24 -25.46 23.81
C ASN A 29 14.89 -24.90 23.36
N ALA A 30 14.53 -23.66 23.69
CA ALA A 30 13.44 -22.98 23.03
C ALA A 30 13.94 -22.60 21.62
N GLN A 31 13.85 -23.54 20.68
CA GLN A 31 14.09 -23.27 19.27
C GLN A 31 13.21 -22.08 18.90
N GLU A 32 13.83 -20.91 18.66
CA GLU A 32 13.12 -19.68 18.38
C GLU A 32 12.23 -19.94 17.16
N ARG A 33 10.90 -19.80 17.32
CA ARG A 33 9.94 -20.04 16.23
C ARG A 33 10.32 -19.20 15.03
N THR A 34 10.50 -19.82 13.88
CA THR A 34 10.70 -19.09 12.62
C THR A 34 9.35 -18.78 12.01
N TRP A 35 9.02 -17.49 11.96
CA TRP A 35 7.82 -16.98 11.33
C TRP A 35 7.95 -16.96 9.81
N ARG A 36 6.85 -17.17 9.10
CA ARG A 36 6.80 -17.24 7.65
C ARG A 36 5.82 -16.18 7.13
N LEU A 37 6.35 -15.15 6.47
CA LEU A 37 5.58 -14.02 5.93
C LEU A 37 5.44 -14.15 4.43
N GLY A 38 4.19 -14.24 3.95
CA GLY A 38 3.86 -14.18 2.53
C GLY A 38 3.55 -12.75 2.09
N PHE A 39 3.96 -12.41 0.88
CA PHE A 39 3.61 -11.15 0.22
C PHE A 39 3.02 -11.46 -1.15
N LEU A 40 1.77 -11.05 -1.37
CA LEU A 40 1.01 -11.28 -2.61
C LEU A 40 0.65 -9.94 -3.25
N THR A 41 1.16 -9.70 -4.46
CA THR A 41 0.92 -8.44 -5.19
C THR A 41 0.48 -8.68 -6.64
N PRO A 42 -0.47 -7.88 -7.16
CA PRO A 42 -0.82 -7.85 -8.57
C PRO A 42 0.32 -7.31 -9.45
N GLY A 43 1.08 -6.34 -8.94
CA GLY A 43 2.20 -5.70 -9.65
C GLY A 43 3.50 -6.48 -9.53
N ALA A 44 4.60 -5.81 -9.87
CA ALA A 44 5.95 -6.35 -9.68
C ALA A 44 6.31 -6.42 -8.19
N ALA A 45 7.17 -7.37 -7.84
CA ALA A 45 7.63 -7.59 -6.46
C ALA A 45 8.34 -6.37 -5.87
N ASP A 46 9.06 -5.64 -6.70
CA ASP A 46 9.86 -4.46 -6.37
C ASP A 46 9.55 -3.32 -7.36
N ALA A 47 8.35 -2.76 -7.27
CA ALA A 47 7.89 -1.70 -8.17
C ALA A 47 8.59 -0.35 -7.90
N GLY A 48 9.93 -0.26 -7.86
CA GLY A 48 10.75 0.96 -7.90
C GLY A 48 10.27 2.15 -7.01
N THR A 49 9.34 1.90 -6.10
CA THR A 49 8.76 2.93 -5.24
C THR A 49 9.68 3.22 -4.05
N PRO A 50 9.86 4.49 -3.67
CA PRO A 50 10.69 4.86 -2.53
C PRO A 50 10.31 4.10 -1.27
N GLY A 51 11.32 3.52 -0.58
CA GLY A 51 11.10 2.69 0.59
C GLY A 51 10.26 1.46 0.25
N ASN A 52 10.73 0.63 -0.65
CA ASN A 52 10.17 -0.66 -1.06
C ASN A 52 9.33 -1.31 0.05
N VAL A 53 8.16 -1.88 -0.32
CA VAL A 53 7.22 -2.49 0.66
C VAL A 53 7.94 -3.55 1.49
N ARG A 54 8.75 -4.40 0.87
CA ARG A 54 9.55 -5.41 1.55
C ARG A 54 10.49 -4.78 2.58
N GLU A 55 11.31 -3.82 2.16
CA GLU A 55 12.30 -3.16 3.02
C GLU A 55 11.64 -2.48 4.22
N THR A 56 10.58 -1.68 3.98
CA THR A 56 9.89 -0.97 5.06
C THR A 56 9.23 -1.94 6.02
N THR A 57 8.54 -2.97 5.52
CA THR A 57 7.88 -3.99 6.35
C THR A 57 8.91 -4.76 7.16
N LEU A 58 10.00 -5.24 6.54
CA LEU A 58 11.04 -6.00 7.24
C LEU A 58 11.75 -5.16 8.30
N ARG A 59 11.96 -3.86 8.07
CA ARG A 59 12.52 -2.95 9.07
C ARG A 59 11.60 -2.81 10.28
N VAL A 60 10.30 -2.55 10.06
CA VAL A 60 9.32 -2.50 11.15
C VAL A 60 9.26 -3.81 11.94
N LEU A 61 9.31 -4.95 11.25
CA LEU A 61 9.32 -6.25 11.89
C LEU A 61 10.61 -6.48 12.69
N ALA A 62 11.76 -6.05 12.19
CA ALA A 62 13.04 -6.13 12.90
C ALA A 62 13.02 -5.30 14.19
N ASP A 63 12.46 -4.08 14.16
CA ASP A 63 12.26 -3.22 15.34
C ASP A 63 11.31 -3.87 16.38
N ARG A 64 10.48 -4.83 15.95
CA ARG A 64 9.57 -5.61 16.81
C ARG A 64 10.11 -6.99 17.18
N GLY A 65 11.36 -7.29 16.84
CA GLY A 65 12.06 -8.54 17.19
C GLY A 65 11.94 -9.65 16.15
N PHE A 66 11.37 -9.40 14.97
CA PHE A 66 11.24 -10.38 13.87
C PHE A 66 12.22 -10.02 12.75
N SER A 67 13.32 -10.75 12.63
CA SER A 67 14.39 -10.45 11.68
C SER A 67 14.55 -11.57 10.66
N GLU A 68 14.63 -11.20 9.38
CA GLU A 68 14.91 -12.14 8.30
C GLU A 68 16.27 -12.80 8.52
N GLY A 69 16.35 -14.12 8.30
CA GLY A 69 17.54 -14.92 8.53
C GLY A 69 17.76 -15.38 9.98
N ARG A 70 17.06 -14.79 10.97
CA ARG A 70 17.06 -15.25 12.36
C ARG A 70 15.79 -16.04 12.69
N ASN A 71 14.66 -15.36 12.73
CA ASN A 71 13.37 -15.91 13.13
C ASN A 71 12.22 -15.51 12.19
N LEU A 72 12.55 -15.04 10.99
CA LEU A 72 11.60 -14.66 9.95
C LEU A 72 12.08 -15.15 8.59
N THR A 73 11.17 -15.73 7.80
CA THR A 73 11.36 -16.06 6.39
C THR A 73 10.30 -15.32 5.56
N TYR A 74 10.74 -14.64 4.52
CA TYR A 74 9.89 -13.86 3.62
C TYR A 74 9.69 -14.57 2.27
N PHE A 75 8.44 -14.68 1.83
CA PHE A 75 8.02 -15.30 0.58
C PHE A 75 7.35 -14.25 -0.30
N SER A 76 7.93 -13.93 -1.45
CA SER A 76 7.35 -13.00 -2.42
C SER A 76 6.63 -13.73 -3.54
N ALA A 77 5.40 -13.30 -3.84
CA ALA A 77 4.55 -13.81 -4.91
C ALA A 77 3.95 -12.63 -5.70
N ALA A 78 4.54 -12.30 -6.83
CA ALA A 78 4.17 -11.18 -7.68
C ALA A 78 3.53 -11.67 -8.98
N ALA A 79 2.38 -11.10 -9.33
CA ALA A 79 1.67 -11.45 -10.55
C ALA A 79 2.24 -10.76 -11.80
N GLU A 80 3.12 -9.76 -11.64
CA GLU A 80 3.78 -9.02 -12.71
C GLU A 80 2.78 -8.41 -13.72
N GLY A 81 1.63 -7.93 -13.20
CA GLY A 81 0.53 -7.37 -14.00
C GLY A 81 -0.47 -8.37 -14.53
N ASP A 82 -0.18 -9.67 -14.54
CA ASP A 82 -1.10 -10.73 -14.96
C ASP A 82 -1.94 -11.22 -13.76
N LEU A 83 -3.12 -10.61 -13.58
CA LEU A 83 -4.03 -10.93 -12.46
C LEU A 83 -4.48 -12.40 -12.46
N SER A 84 -4.45 -13.10 -13.60
CA SER A 84 -4.83 -14.51 -13.70
C SER A 84 -3.90 -15.44 -12.91
N ARG A 85 -2.69 -14.99 -12.57
CA ARG A 85 -1.69 -15.72 -11.77
C ARG A 85 -1.98 -15.68 -10.28
N LEU A 86 -2.76 -14.71 -9.79
CA LEU A 86 -2.98 -14.51 -8.34
C LEU A 86 -3.51 -15.75 -7.60
N PRO A 87 -4.48 -16.54 -8.13
CA PRO A 87 -4.95 -17.74 -7.46
C PRO A 87 -3.85 -18.78 -7.25
N GLN A 88 -3.01 -19.01 -8.26
CA GLN A 88 -1.90 -19.96 -8.18
C GLN A 88 -0.83 -19.47 -7.20
N LEU A 89 -0.50 -18.17 -7.21
CA LEU A 89 0.47 -17.56 -6.30
C LEU A 89 -0.02 -17.60 -4.84
N ALA A 90 -1.31 -17.33 -4.61
CA ALA A 90 -1.91 -17.45 -3.28
C ALA A 90 -1.82 -18.90 -2.75
N LYS A 91 -2.15 -19.89 -3.59
CA LYS A 91 -2.04 -21.31 -3.24
C LYS A 91 -0.60 -21.69 -2.88
N MET A 92 0.37 -21.22 -3.64
CA MET A 92 1.80 -21.45 -3.37
C MET A 92 2.22 -20.91 -1.98
N LEU A 93 1.74 -19.74 -1.59
CA LEU A 93 2.00 -19.19 -0.25
C LEU A 93 1.36 -20.03 0.86
N VAL A 94 0.14 -20.53 0.65
CA VAL A 94 -0.55 -21.41 1.60
C VAL A 94 0.19 -22.75 1.72
N GLU A 95 0.61 -23.36 0.62
CA GLU A 95 1.43 -24.57 0.60
C GLU A 95 2.79 -24.37 1.30
N ALA A 96 3.36 -23.18 1.17
CA ALA A 96 4.54 -22.78 1.92
C ALA A 96 4.27 -22.56 3.42
N ARG A 97 3.02 -22.74 3.89
CA ARG A 97 2.60 -22.59 5.29
C ARG A 97 3.02 -21.26 5.88
N VAL A 98 2.75 -20.17 5.17
CA VAL A 98 2.99 -18.84 5.72
C VAL A 98 2.04 -18.56 6.89
N ASP A 99 2.54 -17.89 7.93
CA ASP A 99 1.78 -17.54 9.13
C ASP A 99 0.86 -16.32 8.88
N VAL A 100 1.25 -15.44 7.97
CA VAL A 100 0.50 -14.25 7.56
C VAL A 100 0.75 -13.99 6.07
N ILE A 101 -0.27 -13.53 5.34
CA ILE A 101 -0.14 -13.02 3.98
C ILE A 101 -0.41 -11.51 3.99
N ILE A 102 0.55 -10.71 3.55
CA ILE A 102 0.30 -9.32 3.14
C ILE A 102 -0.26 -9.38 1.72
N ALA A 103 -1.47 -8.88 1.53
CA ALA A 103 -2.14 -8.84 0.23
C ALA A 103 -2.29 -7.39 -0.26
N VAL A 104 -1.68 -7.06 -1.40
CA VAL A 104 -1.73 -5.72 -1.98
C VAL A 104 -3.01 -5.56 -2.81
N GLY A 105 -3.93 -4.74 -2.30
CA GLY A 105 -5.22 -4.49 -2.93
C GLY A 105 -6.25 -5.61 -2.74
N THR A 106 -7.49 -5.31 -3.11
CA THR A 106 -8.66 -6.17 -2.92
C THR A 106 -8.55 -7.49 -3.69
N VAL A 107 -8.00 -7.45 -4.92
CA VAL A 107 -7.92 -8.62 -5.80
C VAL A 107 -6.98 -9.68 -5.23
N ALA A 108 -5.81 -9.27 -4.73
CA ALA A 108 -4.86 -10.16 -4.06
C ALA A 108 -5.43 -10.73 -2.76
N ALA A 109 -6.12 -9.90 -1.96
CA ALA A 109 -6.75 -10.35 -0.72
C ALA A 109 -7.85 -11.40 -0.99
N ARG A 110 -8.65 -11.21 -2.03
CA ARG A 110 -9.66 -12.19 -2.43
C ARG A 110 -9.02 -13.51 -2.89
N ALA A 111 -7.95 -13.47 -3.67
CA ALA A 111 -7.20 -14.66 -4.07
C ALA A 111 -6.63 -15.41 -2.85
N ALA A 112 -6.04 -14.68 -1.90
CA ALA A 112 -5.52 -15.26 -0.67
C ALA A 112 -6.62 -15.89 0.19
N LEU A 113 -7.76 -15.20 0.36
CA LEU A 113 -8.91 -15.70 1.13
C LEU A 113 -9.54 -16.96 0.49
N THR A 114 -9.59 -17.01 -0.85
CA THR A 114 -10.06 -18.20 -1.59
C THR A 114 -9.11 -19.38 -1.43
N ALA A 115 -7.81 -19.13 -1.39
CA ALA A 115 -6.81 -20.18 -1.22
C ALA A 115 -6.80 -20.76 0.21
N SER A 116 -7.07 -19.94 1.24
CA SER A 116 -7.14 -20.37 2.64
C SER A 116 -7.99 -19.43 3.48
N THR A 117 -9.02 -19.95 4.13
CA THR A 117 -9.86 -19.18 5.07
C THR A 117 -9.23 -19.04 6.46
N GLY A 118 -8.19 -19.84 6.78
CA GLY A 118 -7.56 -19.86 8.09
C GLY A 118 -6.26 -19.05 8.20
N THR A 119 -5.63 -18.72 7.06
CA THR A 119 -4.39 -17.92 7.08
C THR A 119 -4.72 -16.45 7.27
N PRO A 120 -4.17 -15.75 8.29
CA PRO A 120 -4.31 -14.32 8.46
C PRO A 120 -3.87 -13.53 7.22
N ILE A 121 -4.69 -12.57 6.81
CA ILE A 121 -4.44 -11.71 5.65
C ILE A 121 -4.43 -10.26 6.12
N VAL A 122 -3.31 -9.58 5.90
CA VAL A 122 -3.18 -8.15 6.13
C VAL A 122 -3.36 -7.42 4.79
N LEU A 123 -4.48 -6.72 4.64
CA LEU A 123 -4.71 -5.81 3.52
C LEU A 123 -3.64 -4.72 3.54
N SER A 124 -2.96 -4.54 2.41
CA SER A 124 -2.09 -3.41 2.16
C SER A 124 -2.62 -2.70 0.92
N PHE A 125 -2.91 -1.41 1.05
CA PHE A 125 -3.42 -0.57 -0.05
C PHE A 125 -4.73 -1.06 -0.69
N ALA A 126 -5.70 -1.55 0.10
CA ALA A 126 -7.03 -1.84 -0.44
C ALA A 126 -7.73 -0.54 -0.87
N ALA A 127 -8.07 -0.45 -2.15
CA ALA A 127 -8.74 0.72 -2.74
C ALA A 127 -10.25 0.70 -2.52
N GLU A 128 -10.83 -0.50 -2.55
CA GLU A 128 -12.25 -0.75 -2.41
C GLU A 128 -12.63 -1.03 -0.95
N ASP A 129 -13.85 -0.68 -0.58
CA ASP A 129 -14.38 -0.92 0.76
C ASP A 129 -14.44 -2.43 1.06
N PRO A 130 -13.66 -2.93 2.05
CA PRO A 130 -13.59 -4.35 2.34
C PRO A 130 -14.90 -4.92 2.89
N VAL A 131 -15.79 -4.10 3.43
CA VAL A 131 -17.13 -4.53 3.86
C VAL A 131 -18.03 -4.72 2.64
N LYS A 132 -18.05 -3.76 1.71
CA LYS A 132 -18.83 -3.86 0.47
C LYS A 132 -18.37 -5.02 -0.42
N THR A 133 -17.07 -5.32 -0.41
CA THR A 133 -16.51 -6.43 -1.18
C THR A 133 -16.62 -7.78 -0.48
N GLY A 134 -17.17 -7.83 0.74
CA GLY A 134 -17.35 -9.06 1.50
C GLY A 134 -16.08 -9.66 2.07
N LEU A 135 -15.00 -8.88 2.16
CA LEU A 135 -13.74 -9.31 2.80
C LEU A 135 -13.79 -9.17 4.32
N ALA A 136 -14.67 -8.32 4.86
CA ALA A 136 -14.86 -8.11 6.29
C ALA A 136 -16.32 -7.87 6.63
N ALA A 137 -16.74 -8.25 7.85
CA ALA A 137 -18.08 -7.98 8.35
C ALA A 137 -18.29 -6.50 8.68
N SER A 138 -17.26 -5.86 9.27
CA SER A 138 -17.20 -4.42 9.51
C SER A 138 -15.75 -3.95 9.58
N LEU A 139 -15.50 -2.64 9.51
CA LEU A 139 -14.15 -2.10 9.68
C LEU A 139 -13.68 -2.23 11.14
N ALA A 140 -14.57 -2.06 12.12
CA ALA A 140 -14.22 -2.15 13.53
C ALA A 140 -13.95 -3.59 14.00
N HIS A 141 -14.73 -4.54 13.50
CA HIS A 141 -14.64 -5.98 13.81
C HIS A 141 -14.73 -6.76 12.50
N PRO A 142 -13.59 -7.06 11.85
CA PRO A 142 -13.58 -7.74 10.56
C PRO A 142 -14.24 -9.13 10.57
N GLY A 143 -14.17 -9.85 11.70
CA GLY A 143 -14.90 -11.10 11.93
C GLY A 143 -14.35 -12.33 11.21
N GLY A 144 -13.25 -12.19 10.47
CA GLY A 144 -12.62 -13.27 9.69
C GLY A 144 -11.10 -13.25 9.76
N SER A 145 -10.45 -13.83 8.75
CA SER A 145 -8.98 -13.83 8.65
C SER A 145 -8.39 -12.56 8.04
N VAL A 146 -9.23 -11.63 7.54
CA VAL A 146 -8.79 -10.41 6.84
C VAL A 146 -8.84 -9.22 7.79
N THR A 147 -7.74 -8.47 7.87
CA THR A 147 -7.61 -7.17 8.56
C THR A 147 -6.64 -6.28 7.79
N GLY A 148 -6.27 -5.10 8.29
CA GLY A 148 -5.23 -4.27 7.69
C GLY A 148 -5.68 -2.84 7.36
N ILE A 149 -5.41 -2.37 6.14
CA ILE A 149 -5.57 -0.97 5.75
C ILE A 149 -6.43 -0.86 4.49
N PHE A 150 -7.39 0.03 4.55
CA PHE A 150 -8.25 0.43 3.45
C PHE A 150 -8.11 1.95 3.26
N PHE A 151 -7.83 2.41 2.04
CA PHE A 151 -7.85 3.84 1.75
C PHE A 151 -8.92 4.13 0.68
N ARG A 152 -9.80 5.01 0.95
CA ARG A 152 -10.93 5.37 0.09
C ARG A 152 -10.46 5.95 -1.26
N ALA A 153 -9.97 5.08 -2.15
CA ALA A 153 -9.37 5.50 -3.41
C ALA A 153 -10.33 6.30 -4.29
N ILE A 154 -11.61 5.95 -4.29
CA ILE A 154 -12.64 6.64 -5.09
C ILE A 154 -12.81 8.08 -4.61
N GLU A 155 -12.93 8.29 -3.30
CA GLU A 155 -13.04 9.62 -2.70
C GLU A 155 -11.75 10.42 -2.86
N THR A 156 -10.60 9.71 -2.84
CA THR A 156 -9.29 10.34 -3.07
C THR A 156 -9.14 10.79 -4.52
N ASP A 157 -9.65 10.05 -5.52
CA ASP A 157 -9.68 10.48 -6.92
C ASP A 157 -10.55 11.73 -7.11
N ALA A 158 -11.72 11.80 -6.43
CA ALA A 158 -12.54 12.99 -6.44
C ALA A 158 -11.79 14.20 -5.87
N LYS A 159 -11.06 14.02 -4.75
CA LYS A 159 -10.22 15.08 -4.17
C LYS A 159 -9.07 15.50 -5.09
N ARG A 160 -8.47 14.57 -5.82
CA ARG A 160 -7.45 14.87 -6.83
C ARG A 160 -8.02 15.74 -7.97
N LEU A 161 -9.25 15.46 -8.41
CA LEU A 161 -9.91 16.29 -9.42
C LEU A 161 -10.16 17.72 -8.91
N GLU A 162 -10.59 17.87 -7.65
CA GLU A 162 -10.73 19.19 -7.00
C GLU A 162 -9.39 19.93 -6.99
N LEU A 163 -8.31 19.27 -6.51
CA LEU A 163 -6.96 19.85 -6.43
C LEU A 163 -6.43 20.23 -7.81
N LEU A 164 -6.65 19.40 -8.84
CA LEU A 164 -6.26 19.71 -10.21
C LEU A 164 -7.01 20.95 -10.74
N SER A 165 -8.30 21.06 -10.45
CA SER A 165 -9.12 22.22 -10.82
C SER A 165 -8.70 23.49 -10.07
N GLU A 166 -8.35 23.39 -8.77
CA GLU A 166 -7.81 24.50 -7.98
C GLU A 166 -6.45 24.98 -8.51
N ALA A 167 -5.58 24.04 -8.90
CA ALA A 167 -4.26 24.35 -9.46
C ALA A 167 -4.34 24.98 -10.86
N LEU A 168 -5.41 24.72 -11.61
CA LEU A 168 -5.66 25.19 -12.97
C LEU A 168 -6.98 25.97 -13.06
N PRO A 169 -7.09 27.16 -12.46
CA PRO A 169 -8.37 27.83 -12.26
C PRO A 169 -9.05 28.29 -13.58
N THR A 170 -8.31 28.36 -14.69
CA THR A 170 -8.86 28.64 -16.02
C THR A 170 -9.23 27.38 -16.80
N GLY A 171 -8.81 26.21 -16.34
CA GLY A 171 -9.12 24.91 -16.95
C GLY A 171 -10.60 24.58 -16.81
N ARG A 172 -11.25 24.16 -17.89
CA ARG A 172 -12.66 23.76 -17.91
C ARG A 172 -12.84 22.32 -18.37
N LYS A 173 -11.82 21.73 -18.94
CA LYS A 173 -11.82 20.36 -19.44
C LYS A 173 -10.63 19.60 -18.87
N PHE A 174 -10.88 18.41 -18.36
CA PHE A 174 -9.88 17.53 -17.81
C PHE A 174 -10.00 16.13 -18.41
N GLY A 175 -8.86 15.44 -18.52
CA GLY A 175 -8.81 14.03 -18.85
C GLY A 175 -8.81 13.17 -17.58
N PHE A 176 -9.34 11.96 -17.68
CA PHE A 176 -9.18 10.92 -16.69
C PHE A 176 -8.59 9.68 -17.36
N LEU A 177 -7.33 9.38 -17.05
CA LEU A 177 -6.66 8.17 -17.50
C LEU A 177 -6.99 7.05 -16.53
N ALA A 178 -7.74 6.06 -16.99
CA ALA A 178 -8.25 4.97 -16.17
C ALA A 178 -7.72 3.60 -16.62
N ALA A 179 -7.64 2.66 -15.69
CA ALA A 179 -7.35 1.26 -15.93
C ALA A 179 -8.63 0.46 -16.22
N PRO A 180 -8.55 -0.75 -16.80
CA PRO A 180 -9.72 -1.62 -17.02
C PRO A 180 -10.48 -1.99 -15.75
N THR A 181 -9.87 -1.84 -14.60
CA THR A 181 -10.49 -2.04 -13.26
C THR A 181 -11.36 -0.87 -12.82
N LEU A 182 -11.67 0.08 -13.70
CA LEU A 182 -12.51 1.24 -13.38
C LEU A 182 -13.92 0.81 -12.96
N GLU A 183 -14.27 1.10 -11.72
CA GLU A 183 -15.58 0.80 -11.14
C GLU A 183 -16.63 1.84 -11.56
N ALA A 184 -17.88 1.40 -11.79
CA ALA A 184 -19.00 2.28 -12.12
C ALA A 184 -19.23 3.36 -11.04
N GLN A 185 -19.08 3.01 -9.75
CA GLN A 185 -19.20 3.94 -8.64
C GLN A 185 -18.16 5.06 -8.71
N ARG A 186 -16.92 4.76 -9.11
CA ARG A 186 -15.84 5.76 -9.28
C ARG A 186 -16.20 6.74 -10.38
N SER A 187 -16.65 6.24 -11.53
CA SER A 187 -17.09 7.07 -12.65
C SER A 187 -18.22 8.00 -12.27
N GLU A 188 -19.20 7.51 -11.52
CA GLU A 188 -20.35 8.31 -11.05
C GLU A 188 -19.92 9.41 -10.06
N ILE A 189 -19.06 9.10 -9.10
CA ILE A 189 -18.54 10.07 -8.13
C ILE A 189 -17.73 11.16 -8.85
N LEU A 190 -16.84 10.79 -9.78
CA LEU A 190 -16.05 11.74 -10.55
C LEU A 190 -16.93 12.63 -11.44
N ALA A 191 -17.97 12.07 -12.05
CA ALA A 191 -18.91 12.86 -12.85
C ALA A 191 -19.66 13.90 -12.01
N ARG A 192 -20.11 13.53 -10.80
CA ARG A 192 -20.75 14.46 -9.85
C ARG A 192 -19.76 15.55 -9.39
N THR A 193 -18.52 15.15 -9.05
CA THR A 193 -17.49 16.11 -8.66
C THR A 193 -17.20 17.10 -9.77
N ALA A 194 -17.04 16.64 -11.02
CA ALA A 194 -16.83 17.49 -12.19
C ALA A 194 -17.99 18.48 -12.39
N ALA A 195 -19.24 18.00 -12.26
CA ALA A 195 -20.41 18.87 -12.35
C ALA A 195 -20.44 19.94 -11.25
N THR A 196 -20.11 19.59 -10.01
CA THR A 196 -20.01 20.53 -8.88
C THR A 196 -18.94 21.60 -9.12
N LEU A 197 -17.80 21.22 -9.71
CA LEU A 197 -16.71 22.13 -10.04
C LEU A 197 -16.97 22.97 -11.31
N GLY A 198 -18.03 22.69 -12.07
CA GLY A 198 -18.32 23.35 -13.33
C GLY A 198 -17.29 23.02 -14.43
N VAL A 199 -16.73 21.82 -14.40
CA VAL A 199 -15.75 21.32 -15.37
C VAL A 199 -16.27 20.08 -16.09
N SER A 200 -15.69 19.76 -17.25
CA SER A 200 -15.94 18.47 -17.93
C SER A 200 -14.79 17.52 -17.73
N LEU A 201 -15.10 16.22 -17.58
CA LEU A 201 -14.14 15.14 -17.42
C LEU A 201 -14.33 14.12 -18.53
N THR A 202 -13.30 13.87 -19.34
CA THR A 202 -13.31 12.85 -20.39
C THR A 202 -12.47 11.66 -19.94
N THR A 203 -13.07 10.47 -19.92
CA THR A 203 -12.37 9.24 -19.51
C THR A 203 -11.77 8.50 -20.72
N ARG A 204 -10.54 8.02 -20.57
CA ARG A 204 -9.89 7.06 -21.48
C ARG A 204 -9.37 5.89 -20.67
N ILE A 205 -9.77 4.67 -21.06
CA ILE A 205 -9.31 3.42 -20.44
C ILE A 205 -8.13 2.90 -21.26
N VAL A 206 -7.04 2.56 -20.56
CA VAL A 206 -5.83 2.01 -21.18
C VAL A 206 -5.42 0.72 -20.47
N GLU A 207 -5.07 -0.31 -21.25
CA GLU A 207 -4.73 -1.64 -20.73
C GLU A 207 -3.21 -1.79 -20.48
N SER A 208 -2.42 -0.96 -21.15
CA SER A 208 -0.96 -1.03 -21.08
C SER A 208 -0.31 0.30 -21.46
N PRO A 209 0.99 0.49 -21.20
CA PRO A 209 1.75 1.68 -21.59
C PRO A 209 1.66 2.02 -23.09
N ALA A 210 1.47 1.03 -23.96
CA ALA A 210 1.31 1.26 -25.40
C ALA A 210 0.10 2.14 -25.74
N GLY A 211 -0.93 2.18 -24.90
CA GLY A 211 -2.13 3.00 -25.06
C GLY A 211 -1.98 4.44 -24.61
N TYR A 212 -0.95 4.78 -23.85
CA TYR A 212 -0.83 6.11 -23.23
C TYR A 212 -0.73 7.22 -24.26
N ALA A 213 0.14 7.08 -25.27
CA ALA A 213 0.33 8.14 -26.29
C ALA A 213 -0.99 8.51 -26.96
N GLY A 214 -1.77 7.50 -27.42
CA GLY A 214 -3.06 7.74 -28.05
C GLY A 214 -4.09 8.38 -27.10
N ALA A 215 -4.11 7.97 -25.82
CA ALA A 215 -4.98 8.58 -24.84
C ALA A 215 -4.65 10.05 -24.59
N PHE A 216 -3.36 10.40 -24.46
CA PHE A 216 -2.92 11.79 -24.27
C PHE A 216 -3.13 12.65 -25.53
N ASP A 217 -2.98 12.09 -26.74
CA ASP A 217 -3.32 12.78 -27.98
C ASP A 217 -4.83 13.10 -28.04
N ALA A 218 -5.68 12.17 -27.64
CA ALA A 218 -7.11 12.38 -27.56
C ALA A 218 -7.50 13.45 -26.52
N PHE A 219 -6.88 13.44 -25.31
CA PHE A 219 -7.09 14.49 -24.31
C PHE A 219 -6.70 15.86 -24.81
N ARG A 220 -5.58 15.97 -25.52
CA ARG A 220 -5.15 17.22 -26.16
C ARG A 220 -6.17 17.69 -27.20
N ALA A 221 -6.65 16.80 -28.06
CA ALA A 221 -7.66 17.10 -29.07
C ALA A 221 -8.98 17.57 -28.44
N ASP A 222 -9.36 16.99 -27.29
CA ASP A 222 -10.53 17.41 -26.50
C ASP A 222 -10.32 18.78 -25.79
N GLY A 223 -9.08 19.31 -25.79
CA GLY A 223 -8.71 20.57 -25.14
C GLY A 223 -8.56 20.47 -23.62
N ALA A 224 -8.16 19.31 -23.12
CA ALA A 224 -7.93 19.11 -21.69
C ALA A 224 -6.75 19.97 -21.18
N ALA A 225 -6.95 20.69 -20.09
CA ALA A 225 -5.92 21.48 -19.42
C ALA A 225 -5.00 20.60 -18.54
N GLY A 226 -5.52 19.50 -18.07
CA GLY A 226 -4.78 18.55 -17.23
C GLY A 226 -5.44 17.18 -17.23
N VAL A 227 -4.72 16.20 -16.70
CA VAL A 227 -5.13 14.79 -16.65
C VAL A 227 -5.03 14.26 -15.22
N LEU A 228 -6.14 13.78 -14.71
CA LEU A 228 -6.21 12.94 -13.50
C LEU A 228 -5.80 11.52 -13.88
N ILE A 229 -4.81 10.98 -13.16
CA ILE A 229 -4.39 9.59 -13.29
C ILE A 229 -5.08 8.76 -12.20
N MET A 230 -5.81 7.71 -12.60
CA MET A 230 -6.49 6.82 -11.66
C MET A 230 -5.52 6.21 -10.65
N GLY A 231 -5.90 6.18 -9.39
CA GLY A 231 -5.19 5.40 -8.37
C GLY A 231 -5.28 3.91 -8.68
N SER A 232 -4.18 3.34 -9.14
CA SER A 232 -4.09 1.93 -9.51
C SER A 232 -2.64 1.44 -9.52
N THR A 233 -2.42 0.19 -9.10
CA THR A 233 -1.10 -0.45 -9.14
C THR A 233 -0.53 -0.56 -10.57
N ILE A 234 -1.39 -0.53 -11.60
CA ILE A 234 -0.98 -0.55 -13.02
C ILE A 234 -0.17 0.69 -13.38
N PHE A 235 -0.51 1.86 -12.82
CA PHE A 235 0.14 3.15 -13.13
C PHE A 235 1.32 3.49 -12.23
N SER A 236 1.54 2.74 -11.15
CA SER A 236 2.49 3.14 -10.09
C SER A 236 3.94 3.25 -10.56
N GLY A 237 4.35 2.44 -11.54
CA GLY A 237 5.70 2.46 -12.12
C GLY A 237 5.87 3.39 -13.33
N ASP A 238 4.78 3.85 -13.94
CA ASP A 238 4.78 4.51 -15.25
C ASP A 238 4.73 6.05 -15.17
N ALA A 239 4.84 6.60 -13.96
CA ALA A 239 4.79 8.06 -13.76
C ALA A 239 5.73 8.87 -14.68
N PRO A 240 7.00 8.48 -14.91
CA PRO A 240 7.87 9.20 -15.83
C PRO A 240 7.33 9.22 -17.26
N LEU A 241 6.78 8.09 -17.74
CA LEU A 241 6.31 7.94 -19.11
C LEU A 241 5.08 8.80 -19.39
N PHE A 242 4.00 8.65 -18.60
CA PHE A 242 2.80 9.44 -18.86
C PHE A 242 2.98 10.92 -18.49
N SER A 243 3.85 11.25 -17.54
CA SER A 243 4.19 12.63 -17.24
C SER A 243 4.94 13.31 -18.38
N GLN A 244 5.87 12.60 -19.02
CA GLN A 244 6.53 13.08 -20.22
C GLN A 244 5.51 13.34 -21.34
N LEU A 245 4.65 12.35 -21.64
CA LEU A 245 3.62 12.44 -22.67
C LEU A 245 2.65 13.62 -22.44
N ALA A 246 2.24 13.85 -21.19
CA ALA A 246 1.39 14.98 -20.81
C ALA A 246 2.11 16.32 -21.00
N THR A 247 3.37 16.43 -20.53
CA THR A 247 4.17 17.66 -20.62
C THR A 247 4.44 18.05 -22.07
N GLU A 248 4.79 17.09 -22.93
CA GLU A 248 4.98 17.33 -24.37
C GLU A 248 3.72 17.86 -25.06
N ARG A 249 2.55 17.56 -24.51
CA ARG A 249 1.23 18.01 -25.01
C ARG A 249 0.67 19.22 -24.29
N GLY A 250 1.43 19.80 -23.37
CA GLY A 250 1.04 21.02 -22.64
C GLY A 250 -0.02 20.77 -21.57
N MET A 251 -0.12 19.57 -21.01
CA MET A 251 -1.11 19.21 -19.98
C MET A 251 -0.44 18.93 -18.64
N ALA A 252 -1.02 19.48 -17.55
CA ALA A 252 -0.65 19.11 -16.21
C ALA A 252 -1.16 17.71 -15.85
N THR A 253 -0.53 17.06 -14.87
CA THR A 253 -0.99 15.77 -14.34
C THR A 253 -1.16 15.83 -12.83
N ILE A 254 -2.16 15.11 -12.30
CA ILE A 254 -2.23 14.79 -10.89
C ILE A 254 -2.26 13.27 -10.73
N CYS A 255 -1.36 12.74 -9.89
CA CYS A 255 -1.10 11.34 -9.67
C CYS A 255 -1.41 10.94 -8.23
N GLU A 256 -1.45 9.64 -7.96
CA GLU A 256 -1.87 9.09 -6.67
C GLU A 256 -0.92 9.39 -5.51
N TRP A 257 0.39 9.45 -5.77
CA TRP A 257 1.41 9.52 -4.72
C TRP A 257 2.34 10.70 -4.89
N ASP A 258 2.89 11.20 -3.78
CA ASP A 258 3.90 12.25 -3.73
C ASP A 258 5.15 11.89 -4.56
N TYR A 259 5.63 10.64 -4.49
CA TYR A 259 6.80 10.20 -5.27
C TYR A 259 6.56 10.27 -6.79
N MET A 260 5.31 10.17 -7.25
CA MET A 260 4.98 10.30 -8.67
C MET A 260 5.14 11.77 -9.12
N ALA A 261 4.93 12.75 -8.24
CA ALA A 261 5.28 14.13 -8.52
C ALA A 261 6.80 14.30 -8.66
N ARG A 262 7.60 13.68 -7.79
CA ARG A 262 9.08 13.66 -7.95
C ARG A 262 9.50 12.98 -9.25
N ALA A 263 8.76 11.98 -9.71
CA ALA A 263 9.02 11.24 -10.95
C ALA A 263 8.54 11.97 -12.21
N GLY A 264 7.87 13.14 -12.08
CA GLY A 264 7.52 13.99 -13.21
C GLY A 264 6.03 14.39 -13.33
N CYS A 265 5.12 13.88 -12.50
CA CYS A 265 3.77 14.42 -12.42
C CYS A 265 3.82 15.89 -11.94
N THR A 266 2.90 16.73 -12.41
CA THR A 266 2.79 18.12 -11.93
C THR A 266 2.39 18.15 -10.46
N LEU A 267 1.46 17.27 -10.08
CA LEU A 267 0.95 17.16 -8.72
C LEU A 267 0.91 15.67 -8.30
N GLY A 268 1.10 15.42 -7.02
CA GLY A 268 0.87 14.12 -6.39
C GLY A 268 0.02 14.30 -5.14
N PHE A 269 -1.09 13.56 -5.00
CA PHE A 269 -1.90 13.60 -3.80
C PHE A 269 -2.44 12.23 -3.44
N GLY A 270 -2.12 11.78 -2.24
CA GLY A 270 -2.58 10.51 -1.71
C GLY A 270 -2.22 10.31 -0.25
N PRO A 271 -2.57 9.17 0.34
CA PRO A 271 -2.15 8.84 1.70
C PRO A 271 -0.62 8.80 1.84
N ASP A 272 -0.11 9.05 3.06
CA ASP A 272 1.31 8.85 3.38
C ASP A 272 1.70 7.38 3.17
N LEU A 273 2.32 7.12 2.02
CA LEU A 273 2.69 5.76 1.59
C LEU A 273 3.67 5.08 2.56
N VAL A 274 4.60 5.84 3.13
CA VAL A 274 5.58 5.31 4.10
C VAL A 274 4.87 4.95 5.41
N GLY A 275 3.95 5.80 5.87
CA GLY A 275 3.11 5.53 7.03
C GLY A 275 2.25 4.28 6.85
N LEU A 276 1.62 4.11 5.70
CA LEU A 276 0.82 2.92 5.38
C LEU A 276 1.65 1.63 5.40
N ARG A 277 2.86 1.67 4.84
CA ARG A 277 3.79 0.52 4.86
C ARG A 277 4.23 0.15 6.27
N ARG A 278 4.51 1.17 7.11
CA ARG A 278 4.82 0.95 8.53
C ARG A 278 3.64 0.31 9.25
N LEU A 279 2.45 0.83 9.02
CA LEU A 279 1.22 0.29 9.62
C LEU A 279 0.97 -1.16 9.18
N THR A 280 1.22 -1.51 7.91
CA THR A 280 1.18 -2.91 7.44
C THR A 280 2.12 -3.82 8.24
N GLY A 281 3.37 -3.39 8.46
CA GLY A 281 4.33 -4.12 9.29
C GLY A 281 3.87 -4.27 10.75
N ASP A 282 3.24 -3.23 11.31
CA ASP A 282 2.68 -3.27 12.67
C ASP A 282 1.54 -4.29 12.80
N TYR A 283 0.65 -4.40 11.81
CA TYR A 283 -0.39 -5.43 11.79
C TYR A 283 0.20 -6.84 11.79
N VAL A 284 1.21 -7.09 10.94
CA VAL A 284 1.91 -8.38 10.88
C VAL A 284 2.55 -8.70 12.24
N ALA A 285 3.26 -7.74 12.85
CA ALA A 285 3.89 -7.93 14.15
C ALA A 285 2.86 -8.25 15.25
N ARG A 286 1.70 -7.58 15.26
CA ARG A 286 0.61 -7.85 16.21
C ARG A 286 0.08 -9.27 16.05
N ILE A 287 -0.12 -9.74 14.82
CA ILE A 287 -0.58 -11.11 14.55
C ILE A 287 0.48 -12.13 14.95
N PHE A 288 1.76 -11.90 14.67
CA PHE A 288 2.85 -12.75 15.15
C PHE A 288 2.90 -12.84 16.69
N ASN A 289 2.51 -11.76 17.38
CA ASN A 289 2.38 -11.74 18.83
C ASN A 289 1.03 -12.28 19.35
N GLY A 290 0.23 -12.93 18.49
CA GLY A 290 -0.98 -13.65 18.88
C GLY A 290 -2.28 -12.84 18.80
N ALA A 291 -2.27 -11.62 18.20
CA ALA A 291 -3.52 -10.88 17.99
C ALA A 291 -4.41 -11.60 16.94
N ASN A 292 -5.71 -11.66 17.24
CA ASN A 292 -6.69 -12.26 16.34
C ASN A 292 -7.05 -11.28 15.20
N PRO A 293 -6.85 -11.63 13.92
CA PRO A 293 -7.24 -10.76 12.79
C PRO A 293 -8.71 -10.34 12.84
N ALA A 294 -9.60 -11.23 13.31
CA ALA A 294 -11.04 -10.96 13.41
C ALA A 294 -11.40 -9.76 14.31
N GLU A 295 -10.52 -9.46 15.30
CA GLU A 295 -10.69 -8.38 16.27
C GLU A 295 -9.80 -7.17 16.00
N LEU A 296 -8.90 -7.26 15.01
CA LEU A 296 -8.06 -6.14 14.61
C LEU A 296 -8.82 -5.23 13.63
N PRO A 297 -9.17 -3.99 14.01
CA PRO A 297 -9.91 -3.09 13.12
C PRO A 297 -9.16 -2.83 11.81
N ILE A 298 -9.88 -2.78 10.70
CA ILE A 298 -9.35 -2.28 9.44
C ILE A 298 -9.27 -0.76 9.53
N GLN A 299 -8.06 -0.21 9.36
CA GLN A 299 -7.80 1.21 9.54
C GLN A 299 -7.83 1.99 8.23
N LEU A 300 -8.21 3.26 8.33
CA LEU A 300 -8.08 4.26 7.27
C LEU A 300 -6.77 5.03 7.48
N PRO A 301 -6.16 5.59 6.42
CA PRO A 301 -5.07 6.55 6.56
C PRO A 301 -5.53 7.76 7.36
N ASP A 302 -4.69 8.24 8.24
CA ASP A 302 -4.87 9.46 9.02
C ASP A 302 -4.14 10.66 8.41
N ARG A 303 -3.17 10.41 7.52
CA ARG A 303 -2.35 11.42 6.87
C ARG A 303 -2.37 11.28 5.36
N PHE A 304 -2.51 12.44 4.68
CA PHE A 304 -2.39 12.59 3.24
C PHE A 304 -1.27 13.57 2.93
N THR A 305 -0.63 13.41 1.78
CA THR A 305 0.49 14.24 1.32
C THR A 305 0.14 14.84 -0.02
N LEU A 306 0.29 16.17 -0.13
CA LEU A 306 0.21 16.94 -1.38
C LEU A 306 1.60 17.36 -1.80
N ALA A 307 2.06 16.90 -2.96
CA ALA A 307 3.31 17.32 -3.58
C ALA A 307 3.03 18.13 -4.85
N ALA A 308 3.77 19.24 -5.05
CA ALA A 308 3.71 20.09 -6.24
C ALA A 308 5.09 20.18 -6.89
N ASN A 309 5.19 19.88 -8.19
CA ASN A 309 6.43 19.91 -8.94
C ASN A 309 6.51 21.19 -9.79
N LEU A 310 7.24 22.19 -9.28
CA LEU A 310 7.44 23.45 -9.96
C LEU A 310 8.28 23.32 -11.23
N ARG A 311 9.24 22.38 -11.28
CA ARG A 311 10.03 22.11 -12.51
C ARG A 311 9.14 21.72 -13.69
N VAL A 312 8.08 20.96 -13.43
CA VAL A 312 7.10 20.56 -14.45
C VAL A 312 6.15 21.71 -14.74
N ALA A 313 5.67 22.40 -13.71
CA ALA A 313 4.82 23.59 -13.87
C ALA A 313 5.50 24.65 -14.75
N ASP A 314 6.80 24.93 -14.55
CA ASP A 314 7.59 25.87 -15.34
C ASP A 314 7.72 25.45 -16.81
N LYS A 315 7.98 24.15 -17.06
CA LYS A 315 8.01 23.60 -18.45
C LYS A 315 6.67 23.80 -19.16
N LEU A 316 5.57 23.70 -18.41
CA LEU A 316 4.22 23.92 -18.90
C LEU A 316 3.82 25.38 -18.92
N LYS A 317 4.67 26.31 -18.44
CA LYS A 317 4.39 27.73 -18.24
C LYS A 317 3.13 27.94 -17.36
N LEU A 318 2.93 27.09 -16.39
CA LEU A 318 1.83 27.15 -15.43
C LEU A 318 2.27 27.90 -14.18
N GLN A 319 1.46 28.87 -13.77
CA GLN A 319 1.60 29.52 -12.48
C GLN A 319 0.61 28.91 -11.51
N LEU A 320 1.11 28.02 -10.64
CA LEU A 320 0.29 27.44 -9.57
C LEU A 320 -0.06 28.54 -8.55
N PRO A 321 -1.32 28.64 -8.10
CA PRO A 321 -1.73 29.68 -7.15
C PRO A 321 -0.93 29.59 -5.84
N THR A 322 -0.49 30.75 -5.31
CA THR A 322 0.30 30.79 -4.05
C THR A 322 -0.44 30.13 -2.89
N VAL A 323 -1.76 30.33 -2.80
CA VAL A 323 -2.61 29.71 -1.77
C VAL A 323 -2.63 28.17 -1.90
N PHE A 324 -2.56 27.65 -3.13
CA PHE A 324 -2.45 26.21 -3.39
C PHE A 324 -1.09 25.68 -2.91
N LEU A 325 0.01 26.37 -3.30
CA LEU A 325 1.37 25.98 -2.90
C LEU A 325 1.58 26.02 -1.38
N ALA A 326 0.96 26.97 -0.68
CA ALA A 326 1.03 27.05 0.79
C ALA A 326 0.40 25.85 1.52
N ARG A 327 -0.41 25.05 0.83
CA ARG A 327 -1.04 23.82 1.34
C ARG A 327 -0.25 22.55 0.98
N ALA A 328 0.73 22.66 0.08
CA ALA A 328 1.55 21.54 -0.31
C ALA A 328 2.48 21.13 0.84
N ASP A 329 2.53 19.84 1.13
CA ASP A 329 3.48 19.26 2.10
C ASP A 329 4.89 19.23 1.50
N GLU A 330 5.01 19.18 0.16
CA GLU A 330 6.25 19.15 -0.57
C GLU A 330 6.15 20.01 -1.83
N VAL A 331 7.11 20.92 -2.03
CA VAL A 331 7.31 21.67 -3.25
C VAL A 331 8.64 21.28 -3.86
N ILE A 332 8.62 20.76 -5.10
CA ILE A 332 9.78 20.25 -5.84
C ILE A 332 10.27 21.35 -6.77
N GLU A 333 11.45 21.90 -6.47
CA GLU A 333 12.13 22.97 -7.23
C GLU A 333 13.28 22.44 -8.07
#